data_6cb6f3a4c8126dd6291d9aa9992065f6
#
_entry.id   6cb6f3a4c8126dd6291d9aa9992065f6
#
_cell.length_a   1.000
_cell.length_b   1.000
_cell.length_c   1.000
_cell.angle_alpha   90.00
_cell.angle_beta   90.00
_cell.angle_gamma   90.00
#
_symmetry.space_group_name_H-M   'P 1'
#
loop_
_entity.id
_entity.type
_entity.pdbx_description
1 polymer ?
#
loop_
_entity_poly.entity_id
_entity_poly.type
_entity_poly.pdbx_seq_one_letter_code
_entity_poly.pdbx_strand_id
1 'polypeptide(L)'
;LAARAVQAYKRALERNNNPRVLILTFNITLKNFIHDKMNKVDETFPIENFIIINYHQFINAELNNLNIEFEVPEGLDPEHVPEYLESNYYGNIKLFDEHKDEISKYDAVLIDEIQDYHRAWMDIVKNYFRDPLGDYVLFGDVKQNIYGQTIQNKDVVTNVRGVNELKYCYRSDFKVRDLAQSFQKNVFGEKYDVDDFSENGSYSFFGQEQEKEGYINYMYLQDEQPVTALYNIIRGNILNKNSNISPNDITILGYTTNLLRTFDLYYRYASRERTNSMLET
;
A
#
# COMPACT_ATOMS: atom_id res chain seq x y z
N LEU A 1 -3.53 -9.39 4.21
CA LEU A 1 -2.08 -9.60 4.23
C LEU A 1 -1.62 -10.18 5.57
N ALA A 2 -1.78 -9.51 6.74
CA ALA A 2 -1.26 -9.94 8.04
C ALA A 2 -1.61 -11.40 8.40
N ALA A 3 -2.89 -11.78 8.40
CA ALA A 3 -3.31 -13.16 8.67
C ALA A 3 -2.71 -14.18 7.68
N ARG A 4 -2.55 -13.80 6.40
CA ARG A 4 -1.94 -14.66 5.41
C ARG A 4 -0.43 -14.87 5.65
N ALA A 5 0.26 -13.83 6.16
CA ALA A 5 1.66 -13.93 6.53
C ALA A 5 1.86 -14.90 7.71
N VAL A 6 1.02 -14.81 8.74
CA VAL A 6 1.05 -15.76 9.87
C VAL A 6 0.75 -17.18 9.42
N GLN A 7 -0.23 -17.38 8.54
CA GLN A 7 -0.50 -18.70 7.96
C GLN A 7 0.68 -19.25 7.16
N ALA A 8 1.37 -18.40 6.38
CA ALA A 8 2.56 -18.80 5.62
C ALA A 8 3.71 -19.18 6.55
N TYR A 9 3.92 -18.44 7.63
CA TYR A 9 4.87 -18.77 8.68
C TYR A 9 4.58 -20.15 9.30
N LYS A 10 3.33 -20.42 9.68
CA LYS A 10 2.93 -21.71 10.25
C LYS A 10 3.17 -22.88 9.31
N ARG A 11 2.88 -22.73 8.02
CA ARG A 11 3.20 -23.76 7.03
C ARG A 11 4.71 -23.96 6.86
N ALA A 12 5.47 -22.89 6.94
CA ALA A 12 6.93 -22.98 6.88
C ALA A 12 7.52 -23.68 8.09
N LEU A 13 6.90 -23.60 9.28
CA LEU A 13 7.31 -24.35 10.48
C LEU A 13 7.29 -25.88 10.30
N GLU A 14 6.50 -26.39 9.36
CA GLU A 14 6.49 -27.83 9.04
C GLU A 14 7.81 -28.29 8.40
N ARG A 15 8.60 -27.36 7.85
CA ARG A 15 9.84 -27.63 7.12
C ARG A 15 11.09 -27.02 7.77
N ASN A 16 10.92 -25.91 8.46
CA ASN A 16 12.01 -25.15 9.06
C ASN A 16 11.61 -24.72 10.47
N ASN A 17 12.40 -25.07 11.46
CA ASN A 17 12.11 -24.75 12.87
C ASN A 17 12.19 -23.24 13.18
N ASN A 18 12.81 -22.45 12.31
CA ASN A 18 12.93 -20.99 12.46
C ASN A 18 12.71 -20.31 11.11
N PRO A 19 11.48 -20.36 10.55
CA PRO A 19 11.21 -19.82 9.23
C PRO A 19 11.26 -18.29 9.22
N ARG A 20 11.71 -17.73 8.12
CA ARG A 20 11.79 -16.31 7.86
C ARG A 20 10.72 -15.90 6.83
N VAL A 21 9.94 -14.90 7.14
CA VAL A 21 8.88 -14.36 6.27
C VAL A 21 9.24 -12.95 5.83
N LEU A 22 9.29 -12.71 4.54
CA LEU A 22 9.49 -11.39 3.96
C LEU A 22 8.15 -10.80 3.54
N ILE A 23 7.85 -9.60 4.00
CA ILE A 23 6.69 -8.81 3.59
C ILE A 23 7.21 -7.52 2.94
N LEU A 24 7.03 -7.42 1.64
CA LEU A 24 7.41 -6.25 0.88
C LEU A 24 6.22 -5.32 0.69
N THR A 25 6.43 -4.04 0.95
CA THR A 25 5.46 -2.98 0.71
C THR A 25 6.01 -1.98 -0.30
N PHE A 26 5.14 -1.31 -1.04
CA PHE A 26 5.58 -0.19 -1.86
C PHE A 26 5.79 1.06 -0.99
N ASN A 27 4.83 1.34 -0.11
CA ASN A 27 4.84 2.52 0.74
C ASN A 27 5.56 2.26 2.08
N ILE A 28 6.49 3.15 2.45
CA ILE A 28 7.27 3.09 3.70
C ILE A 28 6.36 3.15 4.93
N THR A 29 5.27 3.91 4.88
CA THR A 29 4.37 4.11 6.03
C THR A 29 3.54 2.88 6.36
N LEU A 30 3.29 2.00 5.38
CA LEU A 30 2.55 0.76 5.59
C LEU A 30 3.25 -0.25 6.52
N LYS A 31 4.56 -0.17 6.65
CA LYS A 31 5.32 -1.05 7.55
C LYS A 31 4.75 -1.07 8.97
N ASN A 32 4.58 0.10 9.58
CA ASN A 32 4.06 0.20 10.95
C ASN A 32 2.60 -0.27 11.03
N PHE A 33 1.79 0.06 10.03
CA PHE A 33 0.40 -0.38 9.97
C PHE A 33 0.29 -1.91 9.87
N ILE A 34 1.10 -2.56 9.03
CA ILE A 34 1.12 -4.02 8.91
C ILE A 34 1.57 -4.64 10.23
N HIS A 35 2.61 -4.11 10.86
CA HIS A 35 3.08 -4.56 12.16
C HIS A 35 1.98 -4.50 13.22
N ASP A 36 1.25 -3.39 13.30
CA ASP A 36 0.10 -3.23 14.22
C ASP A 36 -1.03 -4.21 13.91
N LYS A 37 -1.28 -4.48 12.63
CA LYS A 37 -2.28 -5.49 12.23
C LYS A 37 -1.84 -6.90 12.56
N MET A 38 -0.56 -7.23 12.44
CA MET A 38 -0.03 -8.53 12.83
C MET A 38 -0.17 -8.76 14.34
N ASN A 39 0.11 -7.76 15.16
CA ASN A 39 -0.07 -7.83 16.61
C ASN A 39 -1.54 -8.05 17.04
N LYS A 40 -2.50 -7.81 16.14
CA LYS A 40 -3.94 -8.05 16.36
C LYS A 40 -4.42 -9.40 15.82
N VAL A 41 -3.55 -10.18 15.21
CA VAL A 41 -3.88 -11.55 14.81
C VAL A 41 -3.93 -12.39 16.10
N ASP A 42 -5.06 -13.07 16.34
CA ASP A 42 -5.29 -13.89 17.53
C ASP A 42 -4.53 -15.24 17.43
N GLU A 43 -3.22 -15.14 17.32
CA GLU A 43 -2.31 -16.27 17.19
C GLU A 43 -0.93 -15.92 17.76
N THR A 44 -0.26 -16.90 18.36
CA THR A 44 1.10 -16.74 18.89
C THR A 44 2.13 -17.02 17.80
N PHE A 45 3.00 -16.06 17.53
CA PHE A 45 4.14 -16.18 16.61
C PHE A 45 5.27 -15.20 17.01
N PRO A 46 6.54 -15.51 16.72
CA PRO A 46 7.65 -14.61 16.94
C PRO A 46 7.68 -13.52 15.85
N ILE A 47 7.43 -12.28 16.24
CA ILE A 47 7.36 -11.16 15.29
C ILE A 47 8.72 -10.88 14.61
N GLU A 48 9.81 -11.21 15.27
CA GLU A 48 11.19 -11.09 14.77
C GLU A 48 11.48 -11.95 13.53
N ASN A 49 10.66 -12.97 13.28
CA ASN A 49 10.77 -13.80 12.08
C ASN A 49 10.14 -13.15 10.85
N PHE A 50 9.48 -12.00 11.02
CA PHE A 50 8.83 -11.26 9.95
C PHE A 50 9.61 -9.99 9.62
N ILE A 51 10.14 -9.90 8.42
CA ILE A 51 10.80 -8.71 7.90
C ILE A 51 9.79 -7.94 7.07
N ILE A 52 9.39 -6.77 7.56
CA ILE A 52 8.43 -5.88 6.89
C ILE A 52 9.22 -4.65 6.43
N ILE A 53 9.34 -4.48 5.11
CA ILE A 53 10.24 -3.48 4.54
C ILE A 53 9.74 -3.07 3.14
N ASN A 54 10.10 -1.87 2.66
CA ASN A 54 9.84 -1.53 1.27
C ASN A 54 10.90 -2.12 0.33
N TYR A 55 10.56 -2.23 -0.95
CA TYR A 55 11.42 -2.88 -1.94
C TYR A 55 12.82 -2.27 -2.02
N HIS A 56 12.93 -0.94 -2.15
CA HIS A 56 14.22 -0.28 -2.32
C HIS A 56 15.11 -0.42 -1.07
N GLN A 57 14.53 -0.27 0.13
CA GLN A 57 15.28 -0.51 1.36
C GLN A 57 15.72 -1.97 1.50
N PHE A 58 14.88 -2.90 1.07
CA PHE A 58 15.21 -4.33 1.05
C PHE A 58 16.40 -4.59 0.12
N ILE A 59 16.34 -4.13 -1.13
CA ILE A 59 17.43 -4.34 -2.09
C ILE A 59 18.71 -3.64 -1.61
N ASN A 60 18.63 -2.43 -1.06
CA ASN A 60 19.81 -1.75 -0.50
C ASN A 60 20.47 -2.58 0.61
N ALA A 61 19.69 -3.16 1.51
CA ALA A 61 20.21 -4.03 2.56
C ALA A 61 20.86 -5.30 1.98
N GLU A 62 20.24 -5.94 0.99
CA GLU A 62 20.76 -7.14 0.37
C GLU A 62 22.03 -6.87 -0.48
N LEU A 63 22.10 -5.76 -1.20
CA LEU A 63 23.32 -5.37 -1.92
C LEU A 63 24.48 -5.10 -0.94
N ASN A 64 24.20 -4.43 0.19
CA ASN A 64 25.20 -4.27 1.24
C ASN A 64 25.67 -5.61 1.83
N ASN A 65 24.77 -6.56 2.03
CA ASN A 65 25.11 -7.92 2.50
C ASN A 65 26.02 -8.65 1.50
N LEU A 66 25.87 -8.37 0.20
CA LEU A 66 26.70 -8.91 -0.88
C LEU A 66 27.97 -8.07 -1.14
N ASN A 67 28.24 -7.05 -0.35
CA ASN A 67 29.34 -6.09 -0.52
C ASN A 67 29.33 -5.38 -1.89
N ILE A 68 28.14 -5.11 -2.42
CA ILE A 68 27.95 -4.37 -3.67
C ILE A 68 27.63 -2.91 -3.32
N GLU A 69 28.53 -2.02 -3.71
CA GLU A 69 28.36 -0.58 -3.53
C GLU A 69 27.63 0.05 -4.72
N PHE A 70 26.84 1.11 -4.44
CA PHE A 70 26.21 1.90 -5.50
C PHE A 70 27.25 2.84 -6.11
N GLU A 71 27.56 2.64 -7.36
CA GLU A 71 28.45 3.52 -8.12
C GLU A 71 27.60 4.34 -9.12
N VAL A 72 27.57 5.64 -8.92
CA VAL A 72 26.93 6.57 -9.87
C VAL A 72 28.03 7.28 -10.67
N PRO A 73 27.96 7.30 -12.01
CA PRO A 73 28.97 7.95 -12.83
C PRO A 73 29.15 9.44 -12.48
N GLU A 74 30.40 9.89 -12.41
CA GLU A 74 30.69 11.30 -12.22
C GLU A 74 30.09 12.14 -13.35
N GLY A 75 29.37 13.21 -12.99
CA GLY A 75 28.73 14.11 -13.95
C GLY A 75 27.38 13.66 -14.48
N LEU A 76 26.81 12.58 -13.98
CA LEU A 76 25.42 12.22 -14.28
C LEU A 76 24.47 13.27 -13.73
N ASP A 77 23.55 13.75 -14.57
CA ASP A 77 22.53 14.71 -14.16
C ASP A 77 21.69 14.12 -13.00
N PRO A 78 21.48 14.85 -11.90
CA PRO A 78 20.67 14.39 -10.77
C PRO A 78 19.26 13.89 -11.18
N GLU A 79 18.69 14.43 -12.22
CA GLU A 79 17.37 13.97 -12.73
C GLU A 79 17.42 12.56 -13.31
N HIS A 80 18.57 12.10 -13.79
CA HIS A 80 18.76 10.77 -14.38
C HIS A 80 19.28 9.72 -13.36
N VAL A 81 19.68 10.13 -12.16
CA VAL A 81 20.17 9.20 -11.13
C VAL A 81 19.16 8.13 -10.77
N PRO A 82 17.84 8.41 -10.59
CA PRO A 82 16.86 7.38 -10.28
C PRO A 82 16.75 6.32 -11.37
N GLU A 83 16.73 6.72 -12.66
CA GLU A 83 16.66 5.81 -13.79
C GLU A 83 17.93 4.95 -13.91
N TYR A 84 19.09 5.55 -13.64
CA TYR A 84 20.36 4.83 -13.59
C TYR A 84 20.37 3.76 -12.50
N LEU A 85 19.96 4.10 -11.28
CA LEU A 85 19.90 3.16 -10.16
C LEU A 85 18.88 2.04 -10.41
N GLU A 86 17.73 2.37 -11.01
CA GLU A 86 16.74 1.39 -11.41
C GLU A 86 17.33 0.37 -12.39
N SER A 87 17.97 0.84 -13.43
CA SER A 87 18.48 -0.02 -14.51
C SER A 87 19.69 -0.87 -14.09
N ASN A 88 20.55 -0.34 -13.22
CA ASN A 88 21.80 -0.99 -12.87
C ASN A 88 21.75 -1.79 -11.56
N TYR A 89 20.81 -1.47 -10.66
CA TYR A 89 20.72 -2.10 -9.35
C TYR A 89 19.33 -2.68 -9.07
N TYR A 90 18.30 -1.83 -8.96
CA TYR A 90 16.97 -2.26 -8.48
C TYR A 90 16.25 -3.22 -9.43
N GLY A 91 16.35 -3.00 -10.74
CA GLY A 91 15.74 -3.84 -11.78
C GLY A 91 16.73 -4.82 -12.45
N ASN A 92 18.00 -4.84 -12.03
CA ASN A 92 19.03 -5.63 -12.70
C ASN A 92 19.08 -7.08 -12.21
N ILE A 93 18.38 -7.95 -12.92
CA ILE A 93 18.33 -9.40 -12.60
C ILE A 93 19.71 -10.04 -12.65
N LYS A 94 20.58 -9.63 -13.56
CA LYS A 94 21.92 -10.23 -13.73
C LYS A 94 22.81 -10.04 -12.53
N LEU A 95 22.67 -8.93 -11.83
CA LEU A 95 23.42 -8.63 -10.62
C LEU A 95 23.23 -9.69 -9.54
N PHE A 96 22.01 -10.21 -9.39
CA PHE A 96 21.69 -11.25 -8.42
C PHE A 96 22.03 -12.65 -8.91
N ASP A 97 22.17 -12.85 -10.21
CA ASP A 97 22.56 -14.14 -10.80
C ASP A 97 24.00 -14.53 -10.42
N GLU A 98 24.89 -13.53 -10.37
CA GLU A 98 26.29 -13.72 -10.03
C GLU A 98 26.49 -14.08 -8.54
N HIS A 99 25.55 -13.68 -7.67
CA HIS A 99 25.61 -13.85 -6.22
C HIS A 99 24.57 -14.84 -5.66
N LYS A 100 23.88 -15.59 -6.51
CA LYS A 100 22.74 -16.44 -6.14
C LYS A 100 22.99 -17.42 -5.00
N ASP A 101 24.23 -17.89 -4.87
CA ASP A 101 24.63 -18.88 -3.86
C ASP A 101 24.94 -18.22 -2.49
N GLU A 102 25.12 -16.91 -2.46
CA GLU A 102 25.38 -16.11 -1.26
C GLU A 102 24.08 -15.56 -0.65
N ILE A 103 23.00 -15.52 -1.44
CA ILE A 103 21.73 -14.92 -1.04
C ILE A 103 20.98 -15.82 -0.06
N SER A 104 20.66 -15.27 1.10
CA SER A 104 19.80 -15.92 2.09
C SER A 104 18.33 -15.89 1.65
N LYS A 105 17.68 -17.06 1.65
CA LYS A 105 16.29 -17.18 1.19
C LYS A 105 15.28 -17.07 2.34
N TYR A 106 14.06 -16.67 1.96
CA TYR A 106 12.91 -16.58 2.84
C TYR A 106 11.95 -17.75 2.60
N ASP A 107 11.45 -18.34 3.67
CA ASP A 107 10.49 -19.46 3.63
C ASP A 107 9.11 -19.04 3.12
N ALA A 108 8.79 -17.75 3.21
CA ALA A 108 7.63 -17.16 2.58
C ALA A 108 7.91 -15.72 2.18
N VAL A 109 7.33 -15.30 1.06
CA VAL A 109 7.40 -13.93 0.56
C VAL A 109 5.99 -13.45 0.21
N LEU A 110 5.62 -12.32 0.76
CA LEU A 110 4.37 -11.62 0.46
C LEU A 110 4.69 -10.22 -0.07
N ILE A 111 4.05 -9.82 -1.16
CA ILE A 111 4.23 -8.49 -1.75
C ILE A 111 2.87 -7.79 -1.79
N ASP A 112 2.81 -6.59 -1.21
CA ASP A 112 1.61 -5.75 -1.18
C ASP A 112 1.68 -4.68 -2.28
N GLU A 113 0.52 -4.23 -2.76
CA GLU A 113 0.36 -3.17 -3.77
C GLU A 113 1.17 -3.45 -5.05
N ILE A 114 1.05 -4.68 -5.59
CA ILE A 114 1.86 -5.11 -6.77
C ILE A 114 1.60 -4.30 -8.04
N GLN A 115 0.49 -3.56 -8.13
CA GLN A 115 0.22 -2.65 -9.24
C GLN A 115 1.25 -1.52 -9.34
N ASP A 116 2.00 -1.26 -8.25
CA ASP A 116 3.05 -0.23 -8.20
C ASP A 116 4.45 -0.81 -8.41
N TYR A 117 4.57 -2.15 -8.57
CA TYR A 117 5.84 -2.84 -8.74
C TYR A 117 6.23 -3.03 -10.21
N HIS A 118 7.50 -2.82 -10.52
CA HIS A 118 8.07 -3.28 -11.78
C HIS A 118 8.14 -4.81 -11.83
N ARG A 119 7.89 -5.36 -13.00
CA ARG A 119 7.96 -6.81 -13.19
C ARG A 119 9.33 -7.40 -12.81
N ALA A 120 10.41 -6.69 -13.13
CA ALA A 120 11.77 -7.10 -12.80
C ALA A 120 11.97 -7.27 -11.29
N TRP A 121 11.38 -6.40 -10.47
CA TRP A 121 11.46 -6.50 -9.01
C TRP A 121 10.82 -7.77 -8.49
N MET A 122 9.63 -8.09 -8.98
CA MET A 122 8.94 -9.32 -8.60
C MET A 122 9.73 -10.56 -9.03
N ASP A 123 10.37 -10.52 -10.20
CA ASP A 123 11.20 -11.63 -10.70
C ASP A 123 12.48 -11.79 -9.88
N ILE A 124 13.14 -10.69 -9.49
CA ILE A 124 14.29 -10.70 -8.58
C ILE A 124 13.91 -11.36 -7.26
N VAL A 125 12.85 -10.86 -6.62
CA VAL A 125 12.42 -11.37 -5.31
C VAL A 125 12.04 -12.85 -5.39
N LYS A 126 11.28 -13.24 -6.41
CA LYS A 126 10.83 -14.62 -6.58
C LYS A 126 11.98 -15.61 -6.83
N ASN A 127 12.93 -15.21 -7.67
CA ASN A 127 13.96 -16.14 -8.16
C ASN A 127 15.14 -16.24 -7.20
N TYR A 128 15.49 -15.16 -6.51
CA TYR A 128 16.71 -15.13 -5.69
C TYR A 128 16.42 -15.17 -4.19
N PHE A 129 15.37 -14.51 -3.71
CA PHE A 129 15.12 -14.36 -2.27
C PHE A 129 14.06 -15.31 -1.71
N ARG A 130 13.27 -15.96 -2.53
CA ARG A 130 12.28 -16.94 -2.07
C ARG A 130 12.87 -18.35 -2.08
N ASP A 131 12.62 -19.12 -1.02
CA ASP A 131 12.88 -20.57 -1.02
C ASP A 131 12.01 -21.24 -2.12
N PRO A 132 12.55 -22.17 -2.92
CA PRO A 132 11.78 -22.85 -3.98
C PRO A 132 10.49 -23.51 -3.52
N LEU A 133 10.43 -24.01 -2.28
CA LEU A 133 9.26 -24.60 -1.66
C LEU A 133 8.46 -23.57 -0.84
N GLY A 134 8.94 -22.35 -0.74
CA GLY A 134 8.35 -21.27 0.04
C GLY A 134 7.07 -20.70 -0.59
N ASP A 135 6.19 -20.20 0.26
CA ASP A 135 5.00 -19.46 -0.19
C ASP A 135 5.40 -18.17 -0.93
N TYR A 136 4.65 -17.86 -1.99
CA TYR A 136 4.78 -16.59 -2.70
C TYR A 136 3.40 -16.03 -2.97
N VAL A 137 3.07 -14.92 -2.34
CA VAL A 137 1.72 -14.35 -2.36
C VAL A 137 1.78 -12.88 -2.76
N LEU A 138 1.00 -12.52 -3.76
CA LEU A 138 0.91 -11.17 -4.29
C LEU A 138 -0.46 -10.58 -3.96
N PHE A 139 -0.49 -9.33 -3.51
CA PHE A 139 -1.71 -8.55 -3.27
C PHE A 139 -1.67 -7.30 -4.13
N GLY A 140 -2.77 -6.97 -4.77
CA GLY A 140 -2.86 -5.77 -5.58
C GLY A 140 -4.25 -5.51 -6.12
N ASP A 141 -4.44 -4.31 -6.63
CA ASP A 141 -5.66 -3.85 -7.26
C ASP A 141 -5.30 -3.03 -8.50
N VAL A 142 -5.57 -3.56 -9.69
CA VAL A 142 -5.27 -2.89 -10.96
C VAL A 142 -5.91 -1.51 -11.08
N LYS A 143 -7.02 -1.28 -10.39
CA LYS A 143 -7.76 0.00 -10.41
C LYS A 143 -7.05 1.11 -9.62
N GLN A 144 -6.08 0.72 -8.77
CA GLN A 144 -5.22 1.63 -8.03
C GLN A 144 -3.87 1.89 -8.73
N ASN A 145 -3.70 1.45 -9.97
CA ASN A 145 -2.47 1.71 -10.76
C ASN A 145 -2.36 3.18 -11.18
N ILE A 146 -1.95 4.02 -10.25
CA ILE A 146 -1.76 5.47 -10.46
C ILE A 146 -0.41 5.83 -11.07
N TYR A 147 0.58 4.95 -10.96
CA TYR A 147 1.93 5.13 -11.51
C TYR A 147 2.08 4.63 -12.95
N GLY A 148 1.01 4.15 -13.57
CA GLY A 148 0.99 3.78 -14.99
C GLY A 148 1.78 2.52 -15.33
N GLN A 149 1.95 1.59 -14.39
CA GLN A 149 2.58 0.30 -14.66
C GLN A 149 1.83 -0.49 -15.74
N THR A 150 2.53 -1.38 -16.39
CA THR A 150 1.98 -2.17 -17.50
C THR A 150 0.78 -3.00 -17.05
N ILE A 151 -0.33 -2.85 -17.77
CA ILE A 151 -1.55 -3.63 -17.58
C ILE A 151 -1.65 -4.66 -18.71
N GLN A 152 -1.99 -5.89 -18.38
CA GLN A 152 -2.23 -6.96 -19.35
C GLN A 152 -3.54 -7.64 -19.03
N ASN A 153 -4.40 -7.83 -20.06
CA ASN A 153 -5.72 -8.43 -19.89
C ASN A 153 -6.57 -7.75 -18.81
N LYS A 154 -6.55 -6.41 -18.76
CA LYS A 154 -7.22 -5.57 -17.76
C LYS A 154 -6.77 -5.82 -16.31
N ASP A 155 -5.63 -6.44 -16.09
CA ASP A 155 -5.05 -6.72 -14.78
C ASP A 155 -3.55 -6.39 -14.76
N VAL A 156 -2.98 -6.34 -13.55
CA VAL A 156 -1.54 -6.11 -13.38
C VAL A 156 -0.74 -7.30 -13.88
N VAL A 157 0.43 -7.02 -14.44
CA VAL A 157 1.34 -8.09 -14.89
C VAL A 157 1.97 -8.75 -13.67
N THR A 158 1.68 -10.04 -13.49
CA THR A 158 2.22 -10.84 -12.38
C THR A 158 3.15 -11.95 -12.88
N ASN A 159 3.94 -12.51 -11.96
CA ASN A 159 4.78 -13.67 -12.20
C ASN A 159 4.26 -14.95 -11.51
N VAL A 160 2.99 -14.98 -11.17
CA VAL A 160 2.27 -16.14 -10.61
C VAL A 160 1.11 -16.55 -11.51
N ARG A 161 0.63 -17.78 -11.32
CA ARG A 161 -0.56 -18.30 -11.98
C ARG A 161 -1.72 -18.34 -10.98
N GLY A 162 -2.91 -17.99 -11.47
CA GLY A 162 -4.13 -18.00 -10.67
C GLY A 162 -4.30 -16.72 -9.86
N VAL A 163 -5.54 -16.26 -9.82
CA VAL A 163 -5.96 -15.07 -9.08
C VAL A 163 -7.14 -15.45 -8.20
N ASN A 164 -7.12 -14.98 -6.96
CA ASN A 164 -8.26 -15.04 -6.06
C ASN A 164 -8.75 -13.61 -5.82
N GLU A 165 -9.96 -13.33 -6.24
CA GLU A 165 -10.57 -12.03 -6.03
C GLU A 165 -11.18 -11.91 -4.64
N LEU A 166 -10.95 -10.78 -3.98
CA LEU A 166 -11.65 -10.40 -2.75
C LEU A 166 -12.94 -9.67 -3.13
N LYS A 167 -14.05 -10.41 -3.11
CA LYS A 167 -15.34 -9.93 -3.63
C LYS A 167 -16.12 -9.00 -2.70
N TYR A 168 -15.68 -8.84 -1.45
CA TYR A 168 -16.43 -8.10 -0.44
C TYR A 168 -15.71 -6.85 -0.01
N CYS A 169 -16.43 -5.74 0.05
CA CYS A 169 -15.94 -4.50 0.62
C CYS A 169 -16.31 -4.43 2.11
N TYR A 170 -15.32 -4.64 2.99
CA TYR A 170 -15.51 -4.60 4.45
C TYR A 170 -15.15 -3.25 5.07
N ARG A 171 -14.56 -2.34 4.32
CA ARG A 171 -14.00 -1.08 4.86
C ARG A 171 -14.96 0.09 4.75
N SER A 172 -15.64 0.20 3.63
CA SER A 172 -16.40 1.40 3.27
C SER A 172 -17.89 1.22 3.54
N ASP A 173 -18.54 2.29 3.98
CA ASP A 173 -20.00 2.40 4.00
C ASP A 173 -20.59 2.15 2.60
N PHE A 174 -21.82 1.65 2.56
CA PHE A 174 -22.48 1.29 1.30
C PHE A 174 -22.64 2.47 0.34
N LYS A 175 -22.94 3.70 0.85
CA LYS A 175 -23.08 4.89 -0.01
C LYS A 175 -21.74 5.29 -0.65
N VAL A 176 -20.64 5.20 0.11
CA VAL A 176 -19.29 5.43 -0.41
C VAL A 176 -18.92 4.37 -1.45
N ARG A 177 -19.23 3.12 -1.19
CA ARG A 177 -19.02 2.01 -2.11
C ARG A 177 -19.81 2.20 -3.40
N ASP A 178 -21.11 2.54 -3.31
CA ASP A 178 -21.99 2.72 -4.47
C ASP A 178 -21.53 3.92 -5.32
N LEU A 179 -21.05 4.99 -4.68
CA LEU A 179 -20.43 6.12 -5.39
C LEU A 179 -19.17 5.67 -6.13
N ALA A 180 -18.28 4.93 -5.46
CA ALA A 180 -17.06 4.42 -6.06
C ALA A 180 -17.33 3.49 -7.25
N GLN A 181 -18.30 2.59 -7.12
CA GLN A 181 -18.73 1.69 -8.19
C GLN A 181 -19.33 2.46 -9.38
N SER A 182 -20.21 3.43 -9.11
CA SER A 182 -20.74 4.32 -10.15
C SER A 182 -19.64 5.09 -10.88
N PHE A 183 -18.66 5.59 -10.13
CA PHE A 183 -17.52 6.28 -10.71
C PHE A 183 -16.68 5.34 -11.60
N GLN A 184 -16.35 4.14 -11.11
CA GLN A 184 -15.63 3.13 -11.88
C GLN A 184 -16.35 2.81 -13.19
N LYS A 185 -17.68 2.57 -13.11
CA LYS A 185 -18.50 2.22 -14.28
C LYS A 185 -18.52 3.33 -15.34
N ASN A 186 -18.64 4.58 -14.91
CA ASN A 186 -18.78 5.70 -15.84
C ASN A 186 -17.44 6.21 -16.40
N VAL A 187 -16.34 6.08 -15.64
CA VAL A 187 -15.04 6.64 -16.00
C VAL A 187 -14.08 5.58 -16.52
N PHE A 188 -14.12 4.37 -15.99
CA PHE A 188 -13.13 3.32 -16.26
C PHE A 188 -13.69 2.02 -16.80
N GLY A 189 -14.99 1.96 -17.12
CA GLY A 189 -15.64 0.71 -17.57
C GLY A 189 -15.05 0.10 -18.85
N GLU A 190 -14.40 0.92 -19.70
CA GLU A 190 -13.67 0.43 -20.89
C GLU A 190 -12.26 -0.08 -20.56
N LYS A 191 -11.65 0.44 -19.48
CA LYS A 191 -10.25 0.16 -19.14
C LYS A 191 -10.11 -1.04 -18.18
N TYR A 192 -11.06 -1.21 -17.27
CA TYR A 192 -11.03 -2.24 -16.24
C TYR A 192 -12.37 -2.98 -16.16
N ASP A 193 -12.34 -4.20 -15.62
CA ASP A 193 -13.55 -4.86 -15.20
C ASP A 193 -14.09 -4.19 -13.94
N VAL A 194 -15.37 -3.82 -13.98
CA VAL A 194 -16.01 -3.09 -12.87
C VAL A 194 -16.42 -4.09 -11.79
N ASP A 195 -16.12 -3.75 -10.52
CA ASP A 195 -16.57 -4.55 -9.39
C ASP A 195 -18.09 -4.51 -9.30
N ASP A 196 -18.71 -5.68 -9.12
CA ASP A 196 -20.14 -5.79 -8.84
C ASP A 196 -20.35 -6.18 -7.37
N PHE A 197 -20.81 -5.23 -6.58
CA PHE A 197 -21.11 -5.42 -5.16
C PHE A 197 -22.63 -5.57 -4.92
N SER A 198 -23.44 -5.64 -5.97
CA SER A 198 -24.91 -5.60 -5.88
C SER A 198 -25.51 -6.82 -5.17
N GLU A 199 -24.88 -8.00 -5.31
CA GLU A 199 -25.36 -9.24 -4.71
C GLU A 199 -24.85 -9.46 -3.28
N ASN A 200 -23.87 -8.70 -2.84
CA ASN A 200 -23.18 -8.90 -1.58
C ASN A 200 -23.49 -7.73 -0.65
N GLY A 201 -24.51 -7.88 0.17
CA GLY A 201 -24.76 -6.94 1.27
C GLY A 201 -23.47 -6.63 2.04
N SER A 202 -23.38 -5.45 2.63
CA SER A 202 -22.28 -5.10 3.51
C SER A 202 -22.21 -6.10 4.67
N TYR A 203 -21.28 -7.06 4.58
CA TYR A 203 -21.00 -7.91 5.71
C TYR A 203 -20.13 -7.14 6.70
N SER A 204 -20.72 -6.77 7.84
CA SER A 204 -19.93 -6.35 8.97
C SER A 204 -19.12 -7.55 9.48
N PHE A 205 -17.83 -7.40 9.63
CA PHE A 205 -16.95 -8.43 10.19
C PHE A 205 -17.31 -8.78 11.64
N PHE A 206 -18.13 -7.95 12.29
CA PHE A 206 -18.50 -8.03 13.71
C PHE A 206 -19.98 -8.36 13.96
N GLY A 207 -20.71 -8.96 13.01
CA GLY A 207 -22.11 -9.35 13.17
C GLY A 207 -23.02 -8.15 13.47
N GLN A 208 -24.16 -8.06 12.83
CA GLN A 208 -25.29 -7.13 13.07
C GLN A 208 -25.01 -5.86 13.90
N GLU A 209 -23.95 -5.10 13.59
CA GLU A 209 -23.88 -3.73 14.05
C GLU A 209 -24.69 -2.85 13.13
N GLN A 210 -25.51 -2.01 13.74
CA GLN A 210 -26.32 -0.99 13.11
C GLN A 210 -25.55 -0.35 11.93
N GLU A 211 -26.14 -0.40 10.77
CA GLU A 211 -25.69 0.34 9.60
C GLU A 211 -25.47 1.80 10.02
N LYS A 212 -24.24 2.17 10.28
CA LYS A 212 -23.90 3.58 10.43
C LYS A 212 -24.18 4.22 9.09
N GLU A 213 -25.25 4.97 9.04
CA GLU A 213 -25.68 5.62 7.81
C GLU A 213 -24.67 6.70 7.44
N GLY A 214 -23.72 6.31 6.60
CA GLY A 214 -22.77 7.24 6.00
C GLY A 214 -23.51 8.28 5.15
N TYR A 215 -22.91 9.42 4.94
CA TYR A 215 -23.41 10.42 4.00
C TYR A 215 -22.28 10.95 3.13
N ILE A 216 -22.66 11.39 1.92
CA ILE A 216 -21.74 12.00 0.97
C ILE A 216 -22.25 13.39 0.68
N ASN A 217 -21.39 14.38 0.85
CA ASN A 217 -21.66 15.76 0.49
C ASN A 217 -20.73 16.22 -0.61
N TYR A 218 -21.29 16.69 -1.70
CA TYR A 218 -20.54 17.41 -2.71
C TYR A 218 -20.74 18.91 -2.53
N MET A 219 -19.64 19.66 -2.42
CA MET A 219 -19.67 21.11 -2.27
C MET A 219 -18.80 21.74 -3.35
N TYR A 220 -19.41 22.63 -4.13
CA TYR A 220 -18.68 23.47 -5.06
C TYR A 220 -18.44 24.84 -4.42
N LEU A 221 -17.17 25.19 -4.25
CA LEU A 221 -16.76 26.47 -3.66
C LEU A 221 -16.39 27.43 -4.80
N GLN A 222 -17.12 28.53 -4.90
CA GLN A 222 -16.83 29.58 -5.90
C GLN A 222 -15.81 30.62 -5.39
N ASP A 223 -15.50 30.58 -4.10
CA ASP A 223 -14.64 31.57 -3.46
C ASP A 223 -13.15 31.27 -3.65
N GLU A 224 -12.38 32.35 -3.72
CA GLU A 224 -10.92 32.33 -3.88
C GLU A 224 -10.14 31.84 -2.63
N GLN A 225 -10.83 31.41 -1.55
CA GLN A 225 -10.20 30.98 -0.29
C GLN A 225 -10.60 29.56 0.12
N PRO A 226 -10.16 28.53 -0.63
CA PRO A 226 -10.54 27.15 -0.33
C PRO A 226 -10.07 26.66 1.04
N VAL A 227 -8.95 27.20 1.53
CA VAL A 227 -8.37 26.85 2.83
C VAL A 227 -9.27 27.25 4.00
N THR A 228 -9.78 28.49 3.98
CA THR A 228 -10.70 29.01 5.03
C THR A 228 -12.03 28.27 4.99
N ALA A 229 -12.57 28.03 3.80
CA ALA A 229 -13.82 27.30 3.62
C ALA A 229 -13.70 25.86 4.18
N LEU A 230 -12.61 25.15 3.84
CA LEU A 230 -12.34 23.81 4.34
C LEU A 230 -12.20 23.78 5.88
N TYR A 231 -11.50 24.76 6.46
CA TYR A 231 -11.39 24.90 7.91
C TYR A 231 -12.76 25.04 8.58
N ASN A 232 -13.62 25.91 8.05
CA ASN A 232 -14.95 26.12 8.59
C ASN A 232 -15.83 24.86 8.45
N ILE A 233 -15.71 24.12 7.39
CA ILE A 233 -16.40 22.83 7.20
C ILE A 233 -15.96 21.83 8.28
N ILE A 234 -14.66 21.66 8.46
CA ILE A 234 -14.12 20.70 9.43
C ILE A 234 -14.51 21.11 10.86
N ARG A 235 -14.19 22.34 11.27
CA ARG A 235 -14.46 22.79 12.65
C ARG A 235 -15.95 23.00 12.91
N GLY A 236 -16.64 23.70 12.03
CA GLY A 236 -18.04 24.10 12.24
C GLY A 236 -19.05 22.99 11.96
N ASN A 237 -18.84 22.19 10.91
CA ASN A 237 -19.84 21.22 10.48
C ASN A 237 -19.52 19.79 10.91
N ILE A 238 -18.26 19.44 11.10
CA ILE A 238 -17.86 18.07 11.47
C ILE A 238 -17.57 18.01 12.97
N LEU A 239 -16.50 18.65 13.45
CA LEU A 239 -16.03 18.50 14.83
C LEU A 239 -16.99 19.11 15.86
N ASN A 240 -17.53 20.30 15.62
CA ASN A 240 -18.41 20.95 16.59
C ASN A 240 -19.81 20.31 16.68
N LYS A 241 -20.24 19.59 15.65
CA LYS A 241 -21.57 18.95 15.62
C LYS A 241 -21.55 17.48 16.02
N ASN A 242 -20.40 16.83 16.05
CA ASN A 242 -20.26 15.40 16.31
C ASN A 242 -19.25 15.17 17.43
N SER A 243 -19.75 14.93 18.64
CA SER A 243 -18.90 14.67 19.81
C SER A 243 -18.06 13.39 19.72
N ASN A 244 -18.40 12.48 18.80
CA ASN A 244 -17.74 11.20 18.62
C ASN A 244 -16.67 11.22 17.50
N ILE A 245 -16.45 12.37 16.85
CA ILE A 245 -15.43 12.52 15.81
C ILE A 245 -14.30 13.39 16.36
N SER A 246 -13.10 12.83 16.34
CA SER A 246 -11.86 13.54 16.68
C SER A 246 -11.13 14.02 15.41
N PRO A 247 -10.22 14.99 15.49
CA PRO A 247 -9.38 15.37 14.34
C PRO A 247 -8.63 14.20 13.70
N ASN A 248 -8.26 13.19 14.48
CA ASN A 248 -7.55 12.00 13.99
C ASN A 248 -8.43 11.06 13.14
N ASP A 249 -9.76 11.24 13.18
CA ASP A 249 -10.71 10.48 12.37
C ASP A 249 -10.95 11.13 10.99
N ILE A 250 -10.30 12.27 10.72
CA ILE A 250 -10.48 13.05 9.50
C ILE A 250 -9.23 12.94 8.62
N THR A 251 -9.42 12.47 7.40
CA THR A 251 -8.36 12.46 6.38
C THR A 251 -8.70 13.47 5.29
N ILE A 252 -7.72 14.30 4.93
CA ILE A 252 -7.83 15.29 3.87
C ILE A 252 -6.95 14.87 2.71
N LEU A 253 -7.56 14.66 1.55
CA LEU A 253 -6.88 14.37 0.31
C LEU A 253 -6.88 15.61 -0.57
N GLY A 254 -5.75 15.91 -1.20
CA GLY A 254 -5.61 17.02 -2.12
C GLY A 254 -4.82 16.62 -3.35
N TYR A 255 -5.17 17.24 -4.48
CA TYR A 255 -4.47 17.01 -5.74
C TYR A 255 -3.01 17.53 -5.71
N THR A 256 -2.75 18.60 -4.95
CA THR A 256 -1.41 19.18 -4.81
C THR A 256 -0.98 19.26 -3.36
N THR A 257 0.27 18.93 -3.10
CA THR A 257 0.88 19.02 -1.75
C THR A 257 0.93 20.46 -1.24
N ASN A 258 1.05 21.46 -2.13
CA ASN A 258 1.09 22.86 -1.73
C ASN A 258 -0.21 23.32 -1.08
N LEU A 259 -1.37 22.91 -1.59
CA LEU A 259 -2.66 23.22 -0.99
C LEU A 259 -2.80 22.59 0.39
N LEU A 260 -2.37 21.32 0.53
CA LEU A 260 -2.41 20.61 1.80
C LEU A 260 -1.46 21.26 2.84
N ARG A 261 -0.26 21.67 2.45
CA ARG A 261 0.68 22.41 3.33
C ARG A 261 0.10 23.74 3.77
N THR A 262 -0.49 24.50 2.87
CA THR A 262 -1.14 25.78 3.17
C THR A 262 -2.30 25.59 4.16
N PHE A 263 -3.11 24.55 3.94
CA PHE A 263 -4.21 24.20 4.84
C PHE A 263 -3.68 23.78 6.23
N ASP A 264 -2.66 22.93 6.29
CA ASP A 264 -2.05 22.49 7.56
C ASP A 264 -1.54 23.68 8.40
N LEU A 265 -0.80 24.59 7.76
CA LEU A 265 -0.32 25.81 8.41
C LEU A 265 -1.47 26.69 8.91
N TYR A 266 -2.49 26.88 8.08
CA TYR A 266 -3.67 27.64 8.46
C TYR A 266 -4.44 26.99 9.61
N TYR A 267 -4.63 25.68 9.57
CA TYR A 267 -5.31 24.92 10.62
C TYR A 267 -4.60 25.06 11.96
N ARG A 268 -3.29 24.88 12.00
CA ARG A 268 -2.47 25.07 13.22
C ARG A 268 -2.57 26.50 13.76
N TYR A 269 -2.51 27.47 12.88
CA TYR A 269 -2.63 28.89 13.27
C TYR A 269 -4.02 29.20 13.85
N ALA A 270 -5.07 28.78 13.17
CA ALA A 270 -6.45 29.11 13.52
C ALA A 270 -6.98 28.31 14.73
N SER A 271 -6.63 27.02 14.83
CA SER A 271 -7.07 26.15 15.93
C SER A 271 -6.14 26.18 17.14
N ARG A 272 -4.89 26.58 16.95
CA ARG A 272 -3.77 26.45 17.91
C ARG A 272 -3.49 25.00 18.33
N GLU A 273 -3.94 24.04 17.55
CA GLU A 273 -3.71 22.60 17.74
C GLU A 273 -2.45 22.16 16.98
N ARG A 274 -1.77 21.14 17.49
CA ARG A 274 -0.70 20.48 16.74
C ARG A 274 -1.32 19.47 15.81
N THR A 275 -0.98 19.52 14.52
CA THR A 275 -1.33 18.50 13.55
C THR A 275 -0.12 17.62 13.26
N ASN A 276 -0.33 16.32 13.12
CA ASN A 276 0.68 15.43 12.57
C ASN A 276 0.37 15.29 11.08
N SER A 277 0.89 16.21 10.27
CA SER A 277 0.81 16.04 8.82
C SER A 277 1.87 15.04 8.37
N MET A 278 1.45 13.85 7.97
CA MET A 278 2.27 13.00 7.10
C MET A 278 2.09 13.52 5.68
N LEU A 279 3.00 14.36 5.24
CA LEU A 279 3.13 14.69 3.83
C LEU A 279 3.96 13.57 3.21
N GLU A 280 3.31 12.58 2.65
CA GLU A 280 3.96 11.64 1.75
C GLU A 280 4.33 12.40 0.47
N THR A 281 5.61 12.49 0.20
CA THR A 281 6.17 13.04 -1.04
C THR A 281 6.48 11.90 -1.97
#